data_8ff29e08238b65f942e8f97e4889c97b
#
_entry.id   8ff29e08238b65f942e8f97e4889c97b
#
_cell.length_a   1.000
_cell.length_b   1.000
_cell.length_c   1.000
_cell.angle_alpha   90.00
_cell.angle_beta   90.00
_cell.angle_gamma   90.00
#
_symmetry.space_group_name_H-M   'P 1'
#
loop_
_entity.id
_entity.type
_entity.pdbx_description
1 polymer ?
#
loop_
_entity_poly.entity_id
_entity_poly.type
_entity_poly.pdbx_seq_one_letter_code
_entity_poly.pdbx_strand_id
1 'polypeptide(L)'
;MNNKTFTEYKYAIYHKPTQKWIRFGNDDLELTVTIIELVDFKDCFINGNKFFMETFLKRSVFNKTPNYGSENFLEFEFIKIKATYTTEI
;
A
#
# COMPACT_ATOMS: atom_id res chain seq x y z
N MET A 1 29.97 -15.37 -15.50
CA MET A 1 28.55 -14.92 -15.40
C MET A 1 28.53 -13.48 -15.00
N ASN A 2 27.67 -12.74 -15.65
CA ASN A 2 27.49 -11.33 -15.33
C ASN A 2 26.18 -11.15 -14.55
N ASN A 3 26.31 -10.65 -13.34
CA ASN A 3 25.15 -10.28 -12.54
C ASN A 3 24.85 -8.81 -12.80
N LYS A 4 23.58 -8.50 -12.98
CA LYS A 4 23.12 -7.12 -13.08
C LYS A 4 22.29 -6.78 -11.87
N THR A 5 22.56 -5.62 -11.30
CA THR A 5 21.82 -5.11 -10.16
C THR A 5 21.13 -3.81 -10.55
N PHE A 6 19.86 -3.68 -10.27
CA PHE A 6 19.15 -2.43 -10.49
C PHE A 6 18.25 -2.13 -9.32
N THR A 7 17.98 -0.84 -9.15
CA THR A 7 17.22 -0.33 -8.02
C THR A 7 16.02 0.42 -8.52
N GLU A 8 14.87 0.15 -7.90
CA GLU A 8 13.64 0.89 -8.12
C GLU A 8 13.20 1.53 -6.82
N TYR A 9 12.45 2.62 -6.95
CA TYR A 9 11.78 3.23 -5.81
C TYR A 9 10.28 3.04 -5.96
N LYS A 10 9.66 2.58 -4.89
CA LYS A 10 8.22 2.35 -4.80
C LYS A 10 7.70 3.00 -3.53
N TYR A 11 6.41 2.88 -3.31
CA TYR A 11 5.76 3.45 -2.12
C TYR A 11 4.99 2.37 -1.40
N ALA A 12 4.95 2.48 -0.08
CA ALA A 12 4.05 1.73 0.79
C ALA A 12 3.31 2.73 1.67
N ILE A 13 2.18 2.33 2.21
CA ILE A 13 1.38 3.20 3.06
C ILE A 13 1.49 2.74 4.51
N TYR A 14 1.88 3.65 5.37
CA TYR A 14 2.03 3.42 6.81
C TYR A 14 0.89 4.11 7.55
N HIS A 15 0.23 3.38 8.45
CA HIS A 15 -0.82 3.90 9.29
C HIS A 15 -0.24 4.27 10.66
N LYS A 16 -0.12 5.55 10.92
CA LYS A 16 0.56 6.07 12.10
C LYS A 16 -0.07 5.66 13.43
N PRO A 17 -1.41 5.73 13.60
CA PRO A 17 -2.02 5.38 14.89
C PRO A 17 -1.80 3.93 15.31
N THR A 18 -1.78 2.98 14.37
CA THR A 18 -1.60 1.57 14.69
C THR A 18 -0.18 1.07 14.51
N GLN A 19 0.69 1.87 13.89
CA GLN A 19 2.05 1.46 13.52
C GLN A 19 2.07 0.21 12.65
N LYS A 20 1.06 0.07 11.79
CA LYS A 20 0.92 -1.01 10.83
C LYS A 20 0.98 -0.48 9.42
N TRP A 21 1.19 -1.38 8.48
CA TRP A 21 1.22 -1.08 7.07
C TRP A 21 -0.10 -1.46 6.43
N ILE A 22 -0.35 -0.98 5.21
CA ILE A 22 -1.64 -1.14 4.55
C ILE A 22 -1.54 -2.17 3.42
N ARG A 23 -2.51 -3.06 3.39
CA ARG A 23 -2.82 -3.89 2.25
C ARG A 23 -4.27 -3.64 1.86
N PHE A 24 -4.58 -3.70 0.59
CA PHE A 24 -5.93 -3.53 0.11
C PHE A 24 -6.55 -4.89 -0.20
N GLY A 25 -7.74 -5.11 0.34
CA GLY A 25 -8.53 -6.29 0.06
C GLY A 25 -9.85 -5.91 -0.60
N ASN A 26 -10.61 -6.91 -1.01
CA ASN A 26 -11.95 -6.73 -1.55
C ASN A 26 -12.96 -7.36 -0.62
N ASP A 27 -14.16 -6.74 -0.56
CA ASP A 27 -15.28 -7.35 0.13
C ASP A 27 -15.77 -8.55 -0.70
N ASP A 28 -15.93 -9.71 -0.05
CA ASP A 28 -16.40 -10.92 -0.71
C ASP A 28 -17.82 -10.78 -1.25
N LEU A 29 -18.62 -9.90 -0.66
CA LEU A 29 -20.01 -9.67 -1.06
C LEU A 29 -20.14 -8.55 -2.10
N GLU A 30 -19.21 -7.59 -2.09
CA GLU A 30 -19.18 -6.46 -3.01
C GLU A 30 -17.77 -6.31 -3.56
N LEU A 31 -17.50 -6.94 -4.70
CA LEU A 31 -16.16 -6.98 -5.31
C LEU A 31 -15.61 -5.60 -5.67
N THR A 32 -16.46 -4.58 -5.72
CA THR A 32 -16.05 -3.21 -6.05
C THR A 32 -15.59 -2.42 -4.84
N VAL A 33 -15.79 -2.95 -3.63
CA VAL A 33 -15.41 -2.26 -2.40
C VAL A 33 -13.99 -2.63 -2.01
N THR A 34 -13.14 -1.62 -1.88
CA THR A 34 -11.77 -1.80 -1.43
C THR A 34 -11.69 -1.64 0.08
N ILE A 35 -11.16 -2.64 0.75
CA ILE A 35 -11.05 -2.67 2.19
C ILE A 35 -9.61 -2.44 2.60
N ILE A 36 -9.40 -1.57 3.61
CA ILE A 36 -8.09 -1.38 4.22
C ILE A 36 -7.83 -2.52 5.19
N GLU A 37 -6.71 -3.21 5.00
CA GLU A 37 -6.23 -4.21 5.92
C GLU A 37 -4.93 -3.74 6.57
N LEU A 38 -4.83 -3.86 7.89
CA LEU A 38 -3.62 -3.52 8.63
C LEU A 38 -2.74 -4.75 8.75
N VAL A 39 -1.52 -4.66 8.22
CA VAL A 39 -0.63 -5.82 8.10
C VAL A 39 0.80 -5.44 8.49
N ASP A 40 1.66 -6.44 8.59
CA ASP A 40 3.09 -6.21 8.74
C ASP A 40 3.69 -5.79 7.40
N PHE A 41 4.86 -5.14 7.44
CA PHE A 41 5.50 -4.63 6.24
C PHE A 41 5.67 -5.69 5.14
N LYS A 42 6.00 -6.92 5.51
CA LYS A 42 6.22 -8.00 4.54
C LYS A 42 4.98 -8.31 3.68
N ASP A 43 3.80 -8.01 4.18
CA ASP A 43 2.52 -8.30 3.52
C ASP A 43 1.86 -7.07 2.93
N CYS A 44 2.48 -5.90 3.02
CA CYS A 44 1.85 -4.66 2.60
C CYS A 44 1.83 -4.48 1.09
N PHE A 45 0.91 -3.64 0.64
CA PHE A 45 0.80 -3.23 -0.75
C PHE A 45 1.91 -2.25 -1.09
N ILE A 46 2.64 -2.54 -2.16
CA ILE A 46 3.73 -1.71 -2.65
C ILE A 46 3.47 -1.41 -4.12
N ASN A 47 3.58 -0.13 -4.49
CA ASN A 47 3.36 0.29 -5.88
C ASN A 47 4.26 1.47 -6.22
N GLY A 48 4.68 1.54 -7.47
CA GLY A 48 5.52 2.63 -7.96
C GLY A 48 4.77 3.92 -8.23
N ASN A 49 3.45 3.88 -8.26
CA ASN A 49 2.61 5.04 -8.57
C ASN A 49 1.90 5.54 -7.31
N LYS A 50 2.43 6.61 -6.73
CA LYS A 50 1.88 7.21 -5.52
C LYS A 50 0.46 7.72 -5.72
N PHE A 51 0.18 8.35 -6.86
CA PHE A 51 -1.15 8.87 -7.17
C PHE A 51 -2.20 7.75 -7.22
N PHE A 52 -1.85 6.62 -7.83
CA PHE A 52 -2.70 5.44 -7.87
C PHE A 52 -3.03 4.96 -6.46
N MET A 53 -2.02 4.89 -5.59
CA MET A 53 -2.20 4.47 -4.20
C MET A 53 -3.09 5.43 -3.42
N GLU A 54 -2.92 6.74 -3.61
CA GLU A 54 -3.76 7.75 -2.98
C GLU A 54 -5.22 7.59 -3.39
N THR A 55 -5.46 7.32 -4.67
CA THR A 55 -6.82 7.13 -5.19
C THR A 55 -7.48 5.91 -4.56
N PHE A 56 -6.75 4.80 -4.46
CA PHE A 56 -7.25 3.60 -3.80
C PHE A 56 -7.55 3.85 -2.33
N LEU A 57 -6.63 4.49 -1.64
CA LEU A 57 -6.79 4.79 -0.21
C LEU A 57 -8.03 5.63 0.05
N LYS A 58 -8.23 6.68 -0.73
CA LYS A 58 -9.35 7.60 -0.54
C LYS A 58 -10.71 6.97 -0.76
N ARG A 59 -10.77 5.89 -1.55
CA ARG A 59 -12.02 5.18 -1.81
C ARG A 59 -12.22 3.96 -0.93
N SER A 60 -11.30 3.72 -0.01
CA SER A 60 -11.31 2.49 0.78
C SER A 60 -12.21 2.59 2.00
N VAL A 61 -12.60 1.42 2.49
CA VAL A 61 -13.46 1.22 3.66
C VAL A 61 -12.62 0.60 4.77
N PHE A 62 -12.81 1.07 5.98
CA PHE A 62 -12.20 0.47 7.16
C PHE A 62 -13.25 0.41 8.26
N ASN A 63 -13.45 -0.79 8.82
CA ASN A 63 -14.45 -1.00 9.88
C ASN A 63 -15.82 -0.44 9.50
N LYS A 64 -16.30 -0.74 8.30
CA LYS A 64 -17.58 -0.30 7.76
C LYS A 64 -17.72 1.23 7.60
N THR A 65 -16.62 1.96 7.69
CA THR A 65 -16.61 3.40 7.43
C THR A 65 -16.25 3.62 5.97
N PRO A 66 -17.22 4.00 5.11
CA PRO A 66 -16.94 4.24 3.70
C PRO A 66 -16.01 5.44 3.52
N ASN A 67 -15.13 5.35 2.53
CA ASN A 67 -14.16 6.40 2.22
C ASN A 67 -13.27 6.78 3.42
N TYR A 68 -12.97 5.81 4.28
CA TYR A 68 -12.16 6.03 5.47
C TYR A 68 -10.84 6.71 5.16
N GLY A 69 -10.16 6.26 4.09
CA GLY A 69 -8.88 6.84 3.73
C GLY A 69 -8.97 8.30 3.29
N SER A 70 -10.14 8.75 2.81
CA SER A 70 -10.35 10.16 2.49
C SER A 70 -10.56 11.00 3.74
N GLU A 71 -11.40 10.53 4.66
CA GLU A 71 -11.70 11.25 5.89
C GLU A 71 -10.53 11.30 6.86
N ASN A 72 -9.70 10.25 6.87
CA ASN A 72 -8.59 10.09 7.80
C ASN A 72 -7.23 10.12 7.09
N PHE A 73 -7.15 10.84 5.98
CA PHE A 73 -5.95 10.85 5.13
C PHE A 73 -4.67 11.19 5.89
N LEU A 74 -4.76 12.08 6.86
CA LEU A 74 -3.60 12.53 7.64
C LEU A 74 -3.06 11.46 8.60
N GLU A 75 -3.80 10.38 8.84
CA GLU A 75 -3.32 9.24 9.63
C GLU A 75 -2.32 8.38 8.86
N PHE A 76 -2.26 8.55 7.54
CA PHE A 76 -1.45 7.73 6.66
C PHE A 76 -0.22 8.49 6.18
N GLU A 77 0.85 7.75 5.97
CA GLU A 77 2.08 8.30 5.42
C GLU A 77 2.55 7.42 4.26
N PHE A 78 2.87 8.06 3.13
CA PHE A 78 3.39 7.36 1.96
C PHE A 78 4.90 7.28 2.08
N ILE A 79 5.42 6.10 2.36
CA ILE A 79 6.83 5.86 2.61
C ILE A 79 7.50 5.39 1.31
N LYS A 80 8.54 6.08 0.91
CA LYS A 80 9.34 5.70 -0.25
C LYS A 80 10.23 4.51 0.11
N ILE A 81 10.15 3.46 -0.69
CA ILE A 81 10.87 2.21 -0.46
C ILE A 81 11.84 1.97 -1.59
N LYS A 82 13.06 1.60 -1.23
CA LYS A 82 14.09 1.21 -2.17
C LYS A 82 14.02 -0.31 -2.35
N ALA A 83 13.81 -0.74 -3.59
CA ALA A 83 13.81 -2.15 -3.96
C ALA A 83 15.01 -2.43 -4.87
N THR A 84 15.80 -3.41 -4.50
CA THR A 84 17.00 -3.77 -5.26
C THR A 84 16.83 -5.19 -5.82
N TYR A 85 17.07 -5.32 -7.11
CA TYR A 85 16.95 -6.59 -7.83
C TYR A 85 18.31 -6.97 -8.39
N THR A 86 18.66 -8.24 -8.23
CA THR A 86 19.90 -8.79 -8.80
C THR A 86 19.53 -9.92 -9.76
N THR A 87 20.04 -9.86 -10.98
CA THR A 87 19.85 -10.93 -11.95
C THR A 87 21.08 -11.80 -12.02
N GLU A 88 20.87 -13.10 -12.18
CA GLU A 88 21.91 -14.06 -12.48
C GLU A 88 21.76 -14.49 -13.94
N ILE A 89 22.72 -14.09 -14.76
CA ILE A 89 22.69 -14.42 -16.19
C ILE A 89 23.92 -15.20 -16.57
#